data_6b4688e64213ddc82892685dbb76d10f
#
_entry.id   6b4688e64213ddc82892685dbb76d10f
#
_cell.length_a   1.000
_cell.length_b   1.000
_cell.length_c   1.000
_cell.angle_alpha   90.00
_cell.angle_beta   90.00
_cell.angle_gamma   90.00
#
_symmetry.space_group_name_H-M   'P 1'
#
loop_
_entity.id
_entity.type
_entity.pdbx_description
1 polymer ?
#
loop_
_entity_poly.entity_id
_entity_poly.type
_entity_poly.pdbx_seq_one_letter_code
_entity_poly.pdbx_strand_id
1 'polypeptide(L)'
;ALLGRMPSAVGYQPTLATEMGELQERIASTKNGSITSVQAVYVPADDLTDPAPATTFAHLDATTVLSRKIVEQGIYPAVDPLESSSRILEPDIVGEEHYEVARKVQEILQKYKELQDIIAILGMEELADEDKVLVYRARKIQKFLSQPFHVAENFTGIKGVYVPLKETIRGFKAILDGEMDEYPENAFFNAGTIEDVKKKAEQMEQNA
;
A
#
# COMPACT_ATOMS: atom_id res chain seq x y z
N ALA A 1 -20.67 -21.89 -23.33
CA ALA A 1 -21.50 -22.46 -24.38
C ALA A 1 -20.96 -22.14 -25.78
N LEU A 2 -20.58 -20.90 -26.09
CA LEU A 2 -20.04 -20.50 -27.40
C LEU A 2 -18.73 -21.23 -27.79
N LEU A 3 -17.93 -21.63 -26.83
CA LEU A 3 -16.67 -22.35 -27.05
C LEU A 3 -16.82 -23.87 -27.05
N GLY A 4 -18.05 -24.41 -26.90
CA GLY A 4 -18.31 -25.83 -26.85
C GLY A 4 -17.68 -26.59 -25.69
N ARG A 5 -17.27 -25.87 -24.63
CA ARG A 5 -16.66 -26.41 -23.41
C ARG A 5 -17.57 -26.21 -22.21
N MET A 6 -17.50 -27.12 -21.26
CA MET A 6 -18.23 -27.00 -20.02
C MET A 6 -17.59 -25.86 -19.17
N PRO A 7 -18.37 -24.88 -18.69
CA PRO A 7 -17.80 -23.77 -17.90
C PRO A 7 -17.31 -24.26 -16.55
N SER A 8 -16.24 -23.67 -16.05
CA SER A 8 -15.75 -23.84 -14.70
C SER A 8 -16.44 -22.88 -13.72
N ALA A 9 -15.89 -22.68 -12.52
CA ALA A 9 -16.41 -21.75 -11.54
C ALA A 9 -16.63 -20.36 -12.14
N VAL A 10 -17.70 -19.67 -11.75
CA VAL A 10 -18.09 -18.32 -12.20
C VAL A 10 -18.28 -18.19 -13.72
N GLY A 11 -18.38 -19.32 -14.44
CA GLY A 11 -18.58 -19.33 -15.90
C GLY A 11 -17.32 -19.16 -16.74
N TYR A 12 -16.14 -19.18 -16.15
CA TYR A 12 -14.87 -19.16 -16.87
C TYR A 12 -14.60 -20.47 -17.61
N GLN A 13 -13.76 -20.41 -18.65
CA GLN A 13 -13.29 -21.61 -19.32
C GLN A 13 -12.43 -22.48 -18.41
N PRO A 14 -12.49 -23.83 -18.51
CA PRO A 14 -11.69 -24.73 -17.68
C PRO A 14 -10.18 -24.62 -17.96
N THR A 15 -9.78 -24.03 -19.09
CA THR A 15 -8.40 -23.82 -19.51
C THR A 15 -7.83 -22.45 -19.11
N LEU A 16 -8.55 -21.68 -18.27
CA LEU A 16 -8.13 -20.30 -17.88
C LEU A 16 -6.71 -20.26 -17.34
N ALA A 17 -6.38 -21.12 -16.37
CA ALA A 17 -5.06 -21.17 -15.76
C ALA A 17 -3.95 -21.54 -16.76
N THR A 18 -4.22 -22.49 -17.67
CA THR A 18 -3.28 -22.92 -18.70
C THR A 18 -3.01 -21.81 -19.71
N GLU A 19 -4.06 -21.18 -20.23
CA GLU A 19 -3.96 -20.11 -21.21
C GLU A 19 -3.27 -18.88 -20.61
N MET A 20 -3.54 -18.55 -19.34
CA MET A 20 -2.86 -17.49 -18.63
C MET A 20 -1.37 -17.82 -18.41
N GLY A 21 -1.06 -19.05 -18.04
CA GLY A 21 0.31 -19.53 -17.86
C GLY A 21 1.13 -19.44 -19.14
N GLU A 22 0.59 -19.85 -20.28
CA GLU A 22 1.25 -19.75 -21.58
C GLU A 22 1.62 -18.30 -21.95
N LEU A 23 0.78 -17.33 -21.58
CA LEU A 23 1.07 -15.91 -21.76
C LEU A 23 2.17 -15.44 -20.82
N GLN A 24 2.05 -15.76 -19.54
CA GLN A 24 2.94 -15.26 -18.49
C GLN A 24 4.35 -15.85 -18.59
N GLU A 25 4.50 -17.10 -19.01
CA GLU A 25 5.82 -17.75 -19.21
C GLU A 25 6.68 -17.09 -20.30
N ARG A 26 6.10 -16.29 -21.17
CA ARG A 26 6.85 -15.48 -22.16
C ARG A 26 7.54 -14.28 -21.53
N ILE A 27 7.13 -13.86 -20.34
CA ILE A 27 7.72 -12.76 -19.58
C ILE A 27 8.84 -13.35 -18.74
N ALA A 28 10.03 -13.40 -19.32
CA ALA A 28 11.17 -14.09 -18.72
C ALA A 28 12.49 -13.38 -19.01
N SER A 29 13.50 -13.70 -18.23
CA SER A 29 14.89 -13.31 -18.47
C SER A 29 15.60 -14.41 -19.22
N THR A 30 16.36 -14.04 -20.25
CA THR A 30 17.20 -14.93 -21.05
C THR A 30 18.67 -14.49 -20.96
N LYS A 31 19.57 -15.24 -21.59
CA LYS A 31 21.00 -14.86 -21.68
C LYS A 31 21.21 -13.52 -22.41
N ASN A 32 20.30 -13.14 -23.28
CA ASN A 32 20.45 -11.97 -24.17
C ASN A 32 19.62 -10.75 -23.71
N GLY A 33 18.75 -10.90 -22.71
CA GLY A 33 17.91 -9.80 -22.24
C GLY A 33 16.80 -10.26 -21.32
N SER A 34 16.01 -9.30 -20.82
CA SER A 34 14.89 -9.54 -19.93
C SER A 34 13.66 -8.75 -20.36
N ILE A 35 12.48 -9.24 -19.99
CA ILE A 35 11.21 -8.56 -20.17
C ILE A 35 10.68 -8.19 -18.78
N THR A 36 10.50 -6.90 -18.54
CA THR A 36 9.75 -6.40 -17.39
C THR A 36 8.35 -6.02 -17.85
N SER A 37 7.32 -6.50 -17.18
CA SER A 37 5.94 -6.17 -17.51
C SER A 37 5.27 -5.39 -16.38
N VAL A 38 4.39 -4.46 -16.76
CA VAL A 38 3.43 -3.81 -15.87
C VAL A 38 2.05 -4.14 -16.40
N GLN A 39 1.26 -4.84 -15.60
CA GLN A 39 -0.05 -5.34 -15.99
C GLN A 39 -1.14 -4.70 -15.14
N ALA A 40 -2.10 -4.04 -15.78
CA ALA A 40 -3.31 -3.58 -15.10
C ALA A 40 -4.32 -4.75 -15.07
N VAL A 41 -4.67 -5.21 -13.88
CA VAL A 41 -5.64 -6.28 -13.68
C VAL A 41 -6.94 -5.68 -13.15
N TYR A 42 -8.02 -5.84 -13.92
CA TYR A 42 -9.34 -5.45 -13.46
C TYR A 42 -9.92 -6.53 -12.55
N VAL A 43 -10.35 -6.12 -11.37
CA VAL A 43 -10.92 -7.03 -10.36
C VAL A 43 -12.44 -6.86 -10.31
N PRO A 44 -13.22 -7.85 -10.77
CA PRO A 44 -14.67 -7.77 -10.76
C PRO A 44 -15.21 -7.65 -9.33
N ALA A 45 -16.10 -6.67 -9.10
CA ALA A 45 -16.75 -6.44 -7.81
C ALA A 45 -15.79 -6.31 -6.60
N ASP A 46 -14.55 -5.88 -6.83
CA ASP A 46 -13.48 -5.81 -5.82
C ASP A 46 -13.15 -7.18 -5.15
N ASP A 47 -13.53 -8.28 -5.80
CA ASP A 47 -13.30 -9.65 -5.31
C ASP A 47 -11.98 -10.21 -5.83
N LEU A 48 -10.92 -10.10 -5.02
CA LEU A 48 -9.59 -10.65 -5.32
C LEU A 48 -9.57 -12.18 -5.42
N THR A 49 -10.63 -12.85 -4.95
CA THR A 49 -10.76 -14.32 -5.01
C THR A 49 -11.41 -14.80 -6.30
N ASP A 50 -11.92 -13.90 -7.14
CA ASP A 50 -12.43 -14.26 -8.47
C ASP A 50 -11.35 -15.03 -9.26
N PRO A 51 -11.70 -16.11 -9.99
CA PRO A 51 -10.70 -16.94 -10.66
C PRO A 51 -9.79 -16.24 -11.63
N ALA A 52 -10.23 -15.17 -12.29
CA ALA A 52 -9.39 -14.44 -13.26
C ALA A 52 -8.26 -13.63 -12.59
N PRO A 53 -8.54 -12.72 -11.63
CA PRO A 53 -7.46 -12.05 -10.91
C PRO A 53 -6.62 -13.01 -10.08
N ALA A 54 -7.23 -13.97 -9.37
CA ALA A 54 -6.49 -14.93 -8.55
C ALA A 54 -5.48 -15.74 -9.37
N THR A 55 -5.87 -16.23 -10.54
CA THR A 55 -4.96 -16.94 -11.45
C THR A 55 -3.84 -16.03 -11.97
N THR A 56 -4.16 -14.78 -12.29
CA THR A 56 -3.17 -13.81 -12.76
C THR A 56 -2.14 -13.49 -11.66
N PHE A 57 -2.59 -13.24 -10.45
CA PHE A 57 -1.71 -12.88 -9.31
C PHE A 57 -0.70 -13.97 -8.98
N ALA A 58 -1.04 -15.24 -9.19
CA ALA A 58 -0.12 -16.36 -8.98
C ALA A 58 1.16 -16.29 -9.83
N HIS A 59 1.11 -15.59 -10.97
CA HIS A 59 2.24 -15.42 -11.89
C HIS A 59 3.03 -14.13 -11.66
N LEU A 60 2.55 -13.20 -10.83
CA LEU A 60 3.20 -11.90 -10.64
C LEU A 60 4.26 -11.94 -9.55
N ASP A 61 5.36 -11.22 -9.75
CA ASP A 61 6.43 -11.06 -8.75
C ASP A 61 6.09 -9.98 -7.73
N ALA A 62 5.28 -9.00 -8.11
CA ALA A 62 4.79 -7.95 -7.22
C ALA A 62 3.36 -7.57 -7.58
N THR A 63 2.56 -7.29 -6.56
CA THR A 63 1.19 -6.80 -6.72
C THR A 63 1.03 -5.47 -5.99
N THR A 64 0.43 -4.49 -6.67
CA THR A 64 0.00 -3.23 -6.07
C THR A 64 -1.50 -3.17 -6.12
N VAL A 65 -2.15 -3.32 -4.98
CA VAL A 65 -3.61 -3.38 -4.85
C VAL A 65 -4.16 -2.01 -4.52
N LEU A 66 -5.08 -1.50 -5.36
CA LEU A 66 -5.81 -0.28 -5.10
C LEU A 66 -7.13 -0.60 -4.38
N SER A 67 -7.42 0.11 -3.29
CA SER A 67 -8.57 -0.15 -2.43
C SER A 67 -9.54 1.03 -2.38
N ARG A 68 -10.85 0.76 -2.57
CA ARG A 68 -11.90 1.77 -2.41
C ARG A 68 -11.99 2.28 -0.96
N LYS A 69 -11.74 1.41 0.02
CA LYS A 69 -11.74 1.79 1.44
C LYS A 69 -10.69 2.85 1.75
N ILE A 70 -9.57 2.82 1.06
CA ILE A 70 -8.50 3.82 1.21
C ILE A 70 -8.88 5.12 0.49
N VAL A 71 -9.55 5.05 -0.67
CA VAL A 71 -10.14 6.21 -1.35
C VAL A 71 -11.14 6.94 -0.44
N GLU A 72 -12.00 6.20 0.24
CA GLU A 72 -13.00 6.75 1.17
C GLU A 72 -12.38 7.52 2.33
N GLN A 73 -11.14 7.19 2.71
CA GLN A 73 -10.33 7.93 3.69
C GLN A 73 -9.63 9.17 3.10
N GLY A 74 -9.79 9.41 1.79
CA GLY A 74 -9.13 10.53 1.09
C GLY A 74 -7.63 10.32 0.85
N ILE A 75 -7.12 9.09 1.01
CA ILE A 75 -5.70 8.78 0.83
C ILE A 75 -5.42 8.41 -0.62
N TYR A 76 -4.50 9.14 -1.25
CA TYR A 76 -4.05 8.92 -2.61
C TYR A 76 -2.51 8.95 -2.69
N PRO A 77 -1.87 8.03 -3.48
CA PRO A 77 -2.48 6.91 -4.20
C PRO A 77 -3.13 5.90 -3.24
N ALA A 78 -4.26 5.34 -3.64
CA ALA A 78 -5.08 4.49 -2.77
C ALA A 78 -4.55 3.04 -2.70
N VAL A 79 -3.26 2.87 -2.51
CA VAL A 79 -2.58 1.58 -2.42
C VAL A 79 -2.82 0.97 -1.04
N ASP A 80 -3.30 -0.27 -1.01
CA ASP A 80 -3.43 -1.03 0.23
C ASP A 80 -2.10 -1.72 0.57
N PRO A 81 -1.40 -1.30 1.63
CA PRO A 81 -0.11 -1.86 1.99
C PRO A 81 -0.20 -3.27 2.60
N LEU A 82 -1.38 -3.70 3.04
CA LEU A 82 -1.60 -5.03 3.62
C LEU A 82 -1.93 -6.07 2.55
N GLU A 83 -2.62 -5.66 1.48
CA GLU A 83 -2.98 -6.52 0.36
C GLU A 83 -1.91 -6.52 -0.76
N SER A 84 -1.01 -5.53 -0.76
CA SER A 84 0.09 -5.43 -1.72
C SER A 84 1.29 -6.25 -1.28
N SER A 85 1.99 -6.83 -2.26
CA SER A 85 3.14 -7.70 -1.98
C SER A 85 4.25 -7.57 -3.01
N SER A 86 5.45 -7.97 -2.65
CA SER A 86 6.59 -8.08 -3.57
C SER A 86 7.52 -9.20 -3.14
N ARG A 87 7.91 -10.06 -4.09
CA ARG A 87 8.86 -11.16 -3.84
C ARG A 87 10.28 -10.67 -3.56
N ILE A 88 10.62 -9.48 -4.02
CA ILE A 88 11.95 -8.90 -3.77
C ILE A 88 12.05 -8.20 -2.41
N LEU A 89 10.98 -8.14 -1.63
CA LEU A 89 11.01 -7.60 -0.26
C LEU A 89 11.59 -8.66 0.69
N GLU A 90 12.87 -8.92 0.53
CA GLU A 90 13.68 -9.85 1.31
C GLU A 90 14.97 -9.15 1.76
N PRO A 91 15.51 -9.44 2.97
CA PRO A 91 16.66 -8.73 3.52
C PRO A 91 17.90 -8.78 2.61
N ASP A 92 18.13 -9.93 1.97
CA ASP A 92 19.27 -10.16 1.07
C ASP A 92 19.20 -9.33 -0.23
N ILE A 93 18.01 -8.84 -0.60
CA ILE A 93 17.78 -8.10 -1.83
C ILE A 93 17.68 -6.58 -1.56
N VAL A 94 16.82 -6.19 -0.62
CA VAL A 94 16.53 -4.77 -0.34
C VAL A 94 17.35 -4.22 0.82
N GLY A 95 18.04 -5.05 1.57
CA GLY A 95 18.74 -4.72 2.80
C GLY A 95 17.86 -4.81 4.04
N GLU A 96 18.49 -5.08 5.19
CA GLU A 96 17.79 -5.31 6.47
C GLU A 96 16.94 -4.13 6.89
N GLU A 97 17.45 -2.90 6.82
CA GLU A 97 16.73 -1.70 7.24
C GLU A 97 15.43 -1.51 6.45
N HIS A 98 15.47 -1.64 5.12
CA HIS A 98 14.27 -1.50 4.30
C HIS A 98 13.25 -2.60 4.64
N TYR A 99 13.71 -3.84 4.74
CA TYR A 99 12.87 -4.97 5.08
C TYR A 99 12.19 -4.81 6.44
N GLU A 100 12.97 -4.50 7.48
CA GLU A 100 12.44 -4.31 8.84
C GLU A 100 11.42 -3.18 8.93
N VAL A 101 11.73 -2.02 8.32
CA VAL A 101 10.82 -0.87 8.31
C VAL A 101 9.51 -1.24 7.62
N ALA A 102 9.56 -1.88 6.45
CA ALA A 102 8.36 -2.30 5.73
C ALA A 102 7.52 -3.28 6.54
N ARG A 103 8.14 -4.28 7.18
CA ARG A 103 7.44 -5.26 8.02
C ARG A 103 6.80 -4.64 9.25
N LYS A 104 7.50 -3.76 9.94
CA LYS A 104 6.96 -3.03 11.11
C LYS A 104 5.79 -2.13 10.73
N VAL A 105 5.85 -1.47 9.58
CA VAL A 105 4.73 -0.68 9.06
C VAL A 105 3.50 -1.57 8.83
N GLN A 106 3.68 -2.73 8.18
CA GLN A 106 2.59 -3.68 7.96
C GLN A 106 2.02 -4.21 9.28
N GLU A 107 2.87 -4.56 10.23
CA GLU A 107 2.47 -5.05 11.56
C GLU A 107 1.63 -4.03 12.32
N ILE A 108 2.08 -2.77 12.37
CA ILE A 108 1.35 -1.69 13.03
C ILE A 108 0.00 -1.44 12.36
N LEU A 109 -0.05 -1.41 11.03
CA LEU A 109 -1.29 -1.21 10.30
C LEU A 109 -2.27 -2.37 10.48
N GLN A 110 -1.77 -3.60 10.51
CA GLN A 110 -2.58 -4.79 10.78
C GLN A 110 -3.17 -4.75 12.18
N LYS A 111 -2.35 -4.47 13.18
CA LYS A 111 -2.82 -4.35 14.57
C LYS A 111 -3.81 -3.19 14.74
N TYR A 112 -3.57 -2.07 14.07
CA TYR A 112 -4.53 -0.96 14.07
C TYR A 112 -5.88 -1.37 13.46
N LYS A 113 -5.87 -2.12 12.36
CA LYS A 113 -7.09 -2.64 11.74
C LYS A 113 -7.89 -3.54 12.71
N GLU A 114 -7.22 -4.36 13.50
CA GLU A 114 -7.85 -5.20 14.53
C GLU A 114 -8.44 -4.37 15.69
N LEU A 115 -7.78 -3.28 16.05
CA LEU A 115 -8.24 -2.39 17.13
C LEU A 115 -9.39 -1.46 16.68
N GLN A 116 -9.60 -1.25 15.39
CA GLN A 116 -10.63 -0.32 14.88
C GLN A 116 -12.04 -0.68 15.36
N ASP A 117 -12.40 -1.96 15.40
CA ASP A 117 -13.71 -2.42 15.85
C ASP A 117 -13.88 -2.16 17.35
N ILE A 118 -12.82 -2.34 18.13
CA ILE A 118 -12.81 -2.07 19.58
C ILE A 118 -12.96 -0.57 19.83
N ILE A 119 -12.22 0.26 19.08
CA ILE A 119 -12.28 1.72 19.18
C ILE A 119 -13.68 2.24 18.82
N ALA A 120 -14.30 1.67 17.79
CA ALA A 120 -15.64 2.07 17.37
C ALA A 120 -16.72 1.77 18.40
N ILE A 121 -16.57 0.72 19.20
CA ILE A 121 -17.55 0.27 20.19
C ILE A 121 -17.29 0.90 21.57
N LEU A 122 -16.04 0.87 22.02
CA LEU A 122 -15.66 1.22 23.39
C LEU A 122 -15.00 2.62 23.51
N GLY A 123 -14.49 3.14 22.40
CA GLY A 123 -13.72 4.38 22.37
C GLY A 123 -12.22 4.18 22.62
N MET A 124 -11.43 5.22 22.35
CA MET A 124 -9.97 5.21 22.52
C MET A 124 -9.54 5.10 23.98
N GLU A 125 -10.35 5.58 24.91
CA GLU A 125 -10.00 5.67 26.35
C GLU A 125 -9.84 4.30 26.98
N GLU A 126 -10.57 3.30 26.48
CA GLU A 126 -10.54 1.91 26.99
C GLU A 126 -9.33 1.10 26.52
N LEU A 127 -8.53 1.63 25.59
CA LEU A 127 -7.31 0.97 25.14
C LEU A 127 -6.20 1.08 26.19
N ALA A 128 -5.35 0.06 26.26
CA ALA A 128 -4.09 0.14 27.00
C ALA A 128 -3.19 1.26 26.44
N ASP A 129 -2.36 1.85 27.27
CA ASP A 129 -1.52 2.99 26.86
C ASP A 129 -0.58 2.63 25.70
N GLU A 130 -0.08 1.40 25.65
CA GLU A 130 0.74 0.90 24.54
C GLU A 130 -0.05 0.86 23.23
N ASP A 131 -1.31 0.42 23.27
CA ASP A 131 -2.19 0.39 22.10
C ASP A 131 -2.60 1.79 21.66
N LYS A 132 -2.76 2.74 22.57
CA LYS A 132 -2.99 4.16 22.22
C LYS A 132 -1.84 4.73 21.41
N VAL A 133 -0.59 4.53 21.88
CA VAL A 133 0.61 4.96 21.15
C VAL A 133 0.67 4.32 19.77
N LEU A 134 0.41 3.02 19.68
CA LEU A 134 0.37 2.29 18.41
C LEU A 134 -0.67 2.89 17.45
N VAL A 135 -1.88 3.16 17.94
CA VAL A 135 -2.95 3.75 17.12
C VAL A 135 -2.56 5.14 16.62
N TYR A 136 -1.98 6.00 17.46
CA TYR A 136 -1.51 7.32 17.03
C TYR A 136 -0.44 7.23 15.93
N ARG A 137 0.54 6.33 16.08
CA ARG A 137 1.56 6.10 15.05
C ARG A 137 0.98 5.49 13.78
N ALA A 138 0.05 4.53 13.89
CA ALA A 138 -0.64 3.93 12.75
C ALA A 138 -1.39 4.97 11.92
N ARG A 139 -2.08 5.90 12.56
CA ARG A 139 -2.81 6.99 11.89
C ARG A 139 -1.86 7.95 11.17
N LYS A 140 -0.71 8.26 11.78
CA LYS A 140 0.35 9.05 11.13
C LYS A 140 0.92 8.30 9.92
N ILE A 141 1.19 7.00 10.05
CA ILE A 141 1.65 6.14 8.96
C ILE A 141 0.64 6.13 7.82
N GLN A 142 -0.66 5.93 8.09
CA GLN A 142 -1.70 5.98 7.05
C GLN A 142 -1.71 7.31 6.30
N LYS A 143 -1.61 8.43 7.00
CA LYS A 143 -1.56 9.74 6.37
C LYS A 143 -0.26 9.97 5.61
N PHE A 144 0.86 9.47 6.11
CA PHE A 144 2.15 9.57 5.44
C PHE A 144 2.25 8.71 4.17
N LEU A 145 1.41 7.68 4.03
CA LEU A 145 1.25 6.92 2.80
C LEU A 145 0.60 7.75 1.68
N SER A 146 -0.13 8.82 2.01
CA SER A 146 -0.63 9.75 1.01
C SER A 146 0.51 10.56 0.40
N GLN A 147 0.49 10.72 -0.92
CA GLN A 147 1.57 11.39 -1.65
C GLN A 147 0.99 12.38 -2.65
N PRO A 148 1.50 13.61 -2.71
CA PRO A 148 1.20 14.51 -3.81
C PRO A 148 1.98 14.05 -5.05
N PHE A 149 1.31 13.48 -6.04
CA PHE A 149 1.95 12.94 -7.23
C PHE A 149 1.62 13.76 -8.49
N HIS A 150 2.56 13.82 -9.42
CA HIS A 150 2.52 14.71 -10.57
C HIS A 150 1.28 14.56 -11.45
N VAL A 151 0.80 13.33 -11.67
CA VAL A 151 -0.39 13.07 -12.51
C VAL A 151 -1.66 13.69 -11.92
N ALA A 152 -1.72 13.87 -10.61
CA ALA A 152 -2.88 14.42 -9.91
C ALA A 152 -2.86 15.96 -9.78
N GLU A 153 -1.80 16.65 -10.14
CA GLU A 153 -1.65 18.10 -9.96
C GLU A 153 -2.82 18.91 -10.52
N ASN A 154 -3.29 18.55 -11.72
CA ASN A 154 -4.40 19.24 -12.37
C ASN A 154 -5.76 19.06 -11.67
N PHE A 155 -5.89 18.02 -10.85
CA PHE A 155 -7.11 17.69 -10.12
C PHE A 155 -7.08 18.21 -8.68
N THR A 156 -5.94 18.14 -8.02
CA THR A 156 -5.78 18.48 -6.61
C THR A 156 -5.31 19.92 -6.38
N GLY A 157 -4.68 20.53 -7.38
CA GLY A 157 -4.00 21.82 -7.24
C GLY A 157 -2.71 21.73 -6.40
N ILE A 158 -2.31 20.56 -5.98
CA ILE A 158 -1.11 20.32 -5.17
C ILE A 158 0.02 19.86 -6.09
N LYS A 159 1.17 20.53 -6.02
CA LYS A 159 2.35 20.16 -6.81
C LYS A 159 2.87 18.78 -6.39
N GLY A 160 3.12 17.90 -7.35
CA GLY A 160 3.69 16.60 -7.13
C GLY A 160 5.10 16.65 -6.58
N VAL A 161 5.44 15.69 -5.72
CA VAL A 161 6.75 15.57 -5.11
C VAL A 161 7.30 14.17 -5.37
N TYR A 162 8.50 14.09 -5.93
CA TYR A 162 9.24 12.84 -6.01
C TYR A 162 10.02 12.63 -4.73
N VAL A 163 9.74 11.53 -4.04
CA VAL A 163 10.44 11.15 -2.81
C VAL A 163 11.39 9.98 -3.11
N PRO A 164 12.70 10.15 -2.95
CA PRO A 164 13.65 9.04 -3.09
C PRO A 164 13.36 7.92 -2.08
N LEU A 165 13.58 6.66 -2.47
CA LEU A 165 13.31 5.49 -1.62
C LEU A 165 13.98 5.58 -0.24
N LYS A 166 15.22 6.08 -0.17
CA LYS A 166 15.93 6.27 1.09
C LYS A 166 15.21 7.23 2.04
N GLU A 167 14.64 8.30 1.50
CA GLU A 167 13.87 9.28 2.28
C GLU A 167 12.52 8.69 2.75
N THR A 168 11.91 7.83 1.93
CA THR A 168 10.71 7.09 2.31
C THR A 168 11.01 6.17 3.51
N ILE A 169 12.06 5.37 3.42
CA ILE A 169 12.48 4.45 4.51
C ILE A 169 12.79 5.26 5.78
N ARG A 170 13.58 6.34 5.66
CA ARG A 170 13.92 7.21 6.78
C ARG A 170 12.68 7.82 7.44
N GLY A 171 11.72 8.26 6.64
CA GLY A 171 10.48 8.86 7.13
C GLY A 171 9.62 7.87 7.91
N PHE A 172 9.39 6.68 7.39
CA PHE A 172 8.64 5.65 8.10
C PHE A 172 9.37 5.19 9.36
N LYS A 173 10.69 5.04 9.31
CA LYS A 173 11.51 4.70 10.48
C LYS A 173 11.36 5.73 11.60
N ALA A 174 11.45 7.01 11.29
CA ALA A 174 11.28 8.09 12.27
C ALA A 174 9.90 8.03 12.96
N ILE A 175 8.83 7.68 12.22
CA ILE A 175 7.49 7.51 12.80
C ILE A 175 7.45 6.26 13.70
N LEU A 176 8.04 5.15 13.26
CA LEU A 176 8.08 3.89 14.02
C LEU A 176 8.85 4.04 15.33
N ASP A 177 9.98 4.73 15.30
CA ASP A 177 10.88 4.93 16.45
C ASP A 177 10.34 6.00 17.44
N GLY A 178 9.25 6.71 17.07
CA GLY A 178 8.60 7.70 17.93
C GLY A 178 9.17 9.10 17.86
N GLU A 179 10.15 9.36 16.98
CA GLU A 179 10.73 10.70 16.80
C GLU A 179 9.69 11.73 16.34
N MET A 180 8.57 11.24 15.80
CA MET A 180 7.50 12.07 15.26
C MET A 180 6.25 12.11 16.15
N ASP A 181 6.31 11.62 17.38
CA ASP A 181 5.14 11.50 18.24
C ASP A 181 4.53 12.85 18.63
N GLU A 182 5.32 13.89 18.77
CA GLU A 182 4.88 15.25 19.11
C GLU A 182 4.21 16.00 17.95
N TYR A 183 4.42 15.57 16.71
CA TYR A 183 3.89 16.25 15.54
C TYR A 183 2.40 15.95 15.29
N PRO A 184 1.59 16.95 14.88
CA PRO A 184 0.17 16.76 14.65
C PRO A 184 -0.08 15.82 13.46
N GLU A 185 -1.06 14.93 13.60
CA GLU A 185 -1.41 13.91 12.59
C GLU A 185 -1.66 14.49 11.20
N ASN A 186 -2.27 15.68 11.12
CA ASN A 186 -2.59 16.31 9.84
C ASN A 186 -1.36 16.81 9.06
N ALA A 187 -0.22 16.99 9.72
CA ALA A 187 1.01 17.36 9.03
C ALA A 187 1.54 16.27 8.10
N PHE A 188 1.18 15.00 8.37
CA PHE A 188 1.61 13.84 7.57
C PHE A 188 0.80 13.66 6.28
N PHE A 189 -0.38 14.29 6.19
CA PHE A 189 -1.24 14.14 5.02
C PHE A 189 -0.69 14.90 3.81
N ASN A 190 -0.54 14.22 2.67
CA ASN A 190 0.06 14.77 1.45
C ASN A 190 1.40 15.47 1.71
N ALA A 191 2.21 14.89 2.56
CA ALA A 191 3.59 15.27 2.74
C ALA A 191 4.50 14.46 1.79
N GLY A 192 5.58 15.05 1.35
CA GLY A 192 6.60 14.34 0.57
C GLY A 192 7.56 13.59 1.50
N THR A 193 8.60 14.29 1.98
CA THR A 193 9.57 13.75 2.93
C THR A 193 9.15 14.00 4.37
N ILE A 194 9.87 13.39 5.32
CA ILE A 194 9.66 13.66 6.75
C ILE A 194 10.00 15.13 7.12
N GLU A 195 10.91 15.75 6.39
CA GLU A 195 11.22 17.18 6.59
C GLU A 195 10.08 18.10 6.13
N ASP A 196 9.31 17.66 5.13
CA ASP A 196 8.10 18.40 4.70
C ASP A 196 7.00 18.30 5.76
N VAL A 197 6.92 17.19 6.49
CA VAL A 197 6.02 17.04 7.65
C VAL A 197 6.35 18.05 8.73
N LYS A 198 7.64 18.21 9.08
CA LYS A 198 8.10 19.16 10.10
C LYS A 198 7.76 20.60 9.70
N LYS A 199 8.09 21.01 8.46
CA LYS A 199 7.74 22.33 7.94
C LYS A 199 6.24 22.60 7.96
N LYS A 200 5.45 21.59 7.60
CA LYS A 200 3.99 21.71 7.59
C LYS A 200 3.43 21.84 9.01
N ALA A 201 3.99 21.14 9.97
CA ALA A 201 3.63 21.28 11.38
C ALA A 201 3.93 22.69 11.90
N GLU A 202 5.12 23.25 11.63
CA GLU A 202 5.49 24.63 11.98
C GLU A 202 4.52 25.66 11.37
N GLN A 203 4.11 25.46 10.11
CA GLN A 203 3.13 26.33 9.45
C GLN A 203 1.74 26.24 10.10
N MET A 204 1.35 25.05 10.58
CA MET A 204 0.07 24.86 11.27
C MET A 204 0.07 25.55 12.62
N GLU A 205 1.19 25.53 13.36
CA GLU A 205 1.34 26.25 14.64
C GLU A 205 1.31 27.77 14.47
N GLN A 206 1.90 28.30 13.37
CA GLN A 206 1.89 29.74 13.08
C GLN A 206 0.51 30.26 12.68
N ASN A 207 -0.39 29.40 12.22
CA ASN A 207 -1.74 29.75 11.75
C ASN A 207 -2.84 29.42 12.77
N ALA A 208 -2.50 28.86 13.92
CA ALA A 208 -3.42 28.53 15.03
C ALA A 208 -3.49 29.64 16.06
#